data_662682ceb73c3118fa2b124853f1359f
#
_entry.id   662682ceb73c3118fa2b124853f1359f
#
_cell.length_a   1.000
_cell.length_b   1.000
_cell.length_c   1.000
_cell.angle_alpha   90.00
_cell.angle_beta   90.00
_cell.angle_gamma   90.00
#
_symmetry.space_group_name_H-M   'P 1'
#
loop_
_entity.id
_entity.type
_entity.pdbx_description
1 polymer ?
#
loop_
_entity_poly.entity_id
_entity_poly.type
_entity_poly.pdbx_seq_one_letter_code
_entity_poly.pdbx_strand_id
1 'polypeptide(L)'
;MEFLDPEEGLKQLRLKKGMTAADFGSGSGGWAIPLAKILEEGKVYAIDILEEPLSALKSRARLEKIFNVEIIQSNIEATRGSKLSDSSCDLVLMTNLLFECDNKKIVLEEGKRVLKPGGKILVVDWQKDNPLTSEVEWVSIEEVKKIAKELGFKIEKEFEAGIYHWGLILVK
;
A
#
# COMPACT_ATOMS: atom_id res chain seq x y z
N MET A 1 18.62 -4.67 14.86
CA MET A 1 17.71 -5.46 14.00
C MET A 1 16.86 -4.44 13.24
N GLU A 2 17.17 -4.25 11.96
CA GLU A 2 16.53 -3.20 11.16
C GLU A 2 15.20 -3.73 10.65
N PHE A 3 14.12 -3.43 11.38
CA PHE A 3 12.76 -3.68 10.90
C PHE A 3 12.47 -2.78 9.70
N LEU A 4 11.49 -3.14 8.90
CA LEU A 4 10.96 -2.32 7.82
C LEU A 4 10.60 -0.92 8.36
N ASP A 5 11.34 0.09 7.89
CA ASP A 5 11.00 1.49 8.16
C ASP A 5 10.15 2.02 7.00
N PRO A 6 8.88 2.40 7.25
CA PRO A 6 8.03 2.97 6.21
C PRO A 6 8.65 4.19 5.52
N GLU A 7 9.39 5.03 6.25
CA GLU A 7 10.03 6.22 5.66
C GLU A 7 11.09 5.83 4.63
N GLU A 8 11.89 4.80 4.90
CA GLU A 8 12.88 4.30 3.93
C GLU A 8 12.21 3.69 2.68
N GLY A 9 11.08 2.99 2.85
CA GLY A 9 10.28 2.51 1.72
C GLY A 9 9.69 3.67 0.89
N LEU A 10 9.17 4.70 1.54
CA LEU A 10 8.61 5.88 0.88
C LEU A 10 9.67 6.72 0.15
N LYS A 11 10.93 6.75 0.62
CA LYS A 11 12.05 7.40 -0.07
C LYS A 11 12.38 6.80 -1.44
N GLN A 12 11.91 5.56 -1.71
CA GLN A 12 12.05 4.93 -3.05
C GLN A 12 11.18 5.61 -4.11
N LEU A 13 10.22 6.43 -3.68
CA LEU A 13 9.26 7.12 -4.52
C LEU A 13 9.60 8.62 -4.64
N ARG A 14 9.27 9.20 -5.80
CA ARG A 14 9.35 10.67 -6.00
C ARG A 14 8.04 11.32 -5.57
N LEU A 15 7.84 11.48 -4.26
CA LEU A 15 6.62 12.05 -3.71
C LEU A 15 6.60 13.57 -3.82
N LYS A 16 5.39 14.13 -4.05
CA LYS A 16 5.12 15.56 -4.07
C LYS A 16 3.99 15.87 -3.09
N LYS A 17 4.06 17.00 -2.40
CA LYS A 17 3.14 17.40 -1.34
C LYS A 17 1.65 17.34 -1.69
N GLY A 18 1.27 17.70 -2.93
CA GLY A 18 -0.11 17.71 -3.42
C GLY A 18 -0.62 16.39 -3.99
N MET A 19 0.13 15.28 -3.91
CA MET A 19 -0.33 13.99 -4.43
C MET A 19 -1.48 13.44 -3.61
N THR A 20 -2.34 12.67 -4.29
CA THR A 20 -3.38 11.84 -3.67
C THR A 20 -2.93 10.39 -3.66
N ALA A 21 -2.99 9.75 -2.51
CA ALA A 21 -2.61 8.36 -2.36
C ALA A 21 -3.71 7.53 -1.69
N ALA A 22 -3.68 6.22 -1.90
CA ALA A 22 -4.48 5.24 -1.17
C ALA A 22 -3.55 4.20 -0.53
N ASP A 23 -3.83 3.83 0.71
CA ASP A 23 -3.16 2.77 1.45
C ASP A 23 -4.15 1.60 1.63
N PHE A 24 -3.96 0.56 0.84
CA PHE A 24 -4.78 -0.65 0.85
C PHE A 24 -4.26 -1.59 1.94
N GLY A 25 -5.14 -1.94 2.91
CA GLY A 25 -4.74 -2.65 4.10
C GLY A 25 -3.95 -1.75 5.06
N SER A 26 -4.46 -0.56 5.33
CA SER A 26 -3.74 0.47 6.09
C SER A 26 -3.47 0.11 7.55
N GLY A 27 -4.20 -0.86 8.10
CA GLY A 27 -4.09 -1.21 9.50
C GLY A 27 -4.23 0.02 10.41
N SER A 28 -3.39 0.12 11.42
CA SER A 28 -3.32 1.25 12.35
C SER A 28 -2.52 2.45 11.85
N GLY A 29 -2.18 2.49 10.55
CA GLY A 29 -1.58 3.65 9.91
C GLY A 29 -0.05 3.69 9.95
N GLY A 30 0.59 2.52 10.02
CA GLY A 30 2.06 2.43 9.98
C GLY A 30 2.68 3.10 8.77
N TRP A 31 2.03 3.01 7.61
CA TRP A 31 2.43 3.66 6.37
C TRP A 31 1.61 4.92 6.06
N ALA A 32 0.30 4.89 6.32
CA ALA A 32 -0.59 6.02 6.04
C ALA A 32 -0.19 7.31 6.76
N ILE A 33 0.25 7.23 8.02
CA ILE A 33 0.65 8.39 8.83
C ILE A 33 1.94 9.05 8.30
N PRO A 34 3.06 8.33 8.10
CA PRO A 34 4.26 8.91 7.48
C PRO A 34 3.98 9.47 6.09
N LEU A 35 3.20 8.75 5.27
CA LEU A 35 2.83 9.21 3.94
C LEU A 35 2.02 10.51 4.00
N ALA A 36 1.05 10.63 4.89
CA ALA A 36 0.25 11.84 5.05
C ALA A 36 1.08 13.06 5.47
N LYS A 37 2.11 12.87 6.26
CA LYS A 37 3.06 13.94 6.62
C LYS A 37 3.85 14.43 5.40
N ILE A 38 4.24 13.52 4.50
CA ILE A 38 4.93 13.88 3.26
C ILE A 38 3.99 14.58 2.28
N LEU A 39 2.75 14.10 2.16
CA LEU A 39 1.72 14.64 1.27
C LEU A 39 0.87 15.73 1.96
N GLU A 40 1.49 16.65 2.66
CA GLU A 40 0.84 17.62 3.55
C GLU A 40 -0.24 18.50 2.88
N GLU A 41 -0.12 18.73 1.57
CA GLU A 41 -1.07 19.50 0.73
C GLU A 41 -2.01 18.57 -0.07
N GLY A 42 -1.81 17.25 0.02
CA GLY A 42 -2.56 16.22 -0.69
C GLY A 42 -3.51 15.47 0.23
N LYS A 43 -3.77 14.21 -0.11
CA LYS A 43 -4.70 13.37 0.64
C LYS A 43 -4.21 11.92 0.64
N VAL A 44 -4.45 11.22 1.75
CA VAL A 44 -4.27 9.77 1.89
C VAL A 44 -5.60 9.12 2.25
N TYR A 45 -6.05 8.18 1.43
CA TYR A 45 -7.17 7.29 1.74
C TYR A 45 -6.64 6.03 2.43
N ALA A 46 -6.96 5.84 3.69
CA ALA A 46 -6.58 4.68 4.47
C ALA A 46 -7.73 3.67 4.48
N ILE A 47 -7.52 2.51 3.86
CA ILE A 47 -8.57 1.53 3.61
C ILE A 47 -8.20 0.22 4.29
N ASP A 48 -9.11 -0.30 5.11
CA ASP A 48 -8.97 -1.60 5.77
C ASP A 48 -10.35 -2.26 5.95
N ILE A 49 -10.38 -3.57 6.08
CA ILE A 49 -11.61 -4.30 6.34
C ILE A 49 -11.99 -4.27 7.83
N LEU A 50 -10.98 -4.14 8.70
CA LEU A 50 -11.15 -4.20 10.15
C LEU A 50 -11.37 -2.81 10.74
N GLU A 51 -12.41 -2.68 11.56
CA GLU A 51 -12.75 -1.42 12.21
C GLU A 51 -11.74 -1.02 13.30
N GLU A 52 -11.25 -1.99 14.07
CA GLU A 52 -10.37 -1.74 15.22
C GLU A 52 -9.05 -1.03 14.82
N PRO A 53 -8.28 -1.53 13.84
CA PRO A 53 -7.08 -0.82 13.37
C PRO A 53 -7.39 0.57 12.82
N LEU A 54 -8.50 0.74 12.08
CA LEU A 54 -8.91 2.04 11.56
C LEU A 54 -9.26 3.04 12.68
N SER A 55 -9.85 2.57 13.76
CA SER A 55 -10.13 3.40 14.95
C SER A 55 -8.82 3.85 15.62
N ALA A 56 -7.84 2.95 15.72
CA ALA A 56 -6.51 3.27 16.24
C ALA A 56 -5.81 4.31 15.33
N LEU A 57 -5.88 4.13 14.00
CA LEU A 57 -5.34 5.08 13.01
C LEU A 57 -5.96 6.47 13.19
N LYS A 58 -7.30 6.53 13.32
CA LYS A 58 -8.02 7.80 13.53
C LYS A 58 -7.56 8.52 14.79
N SER A 59 -7.39 7.78 15.89
CA SER A 59 -6.91 8.33 17.15
C SER A 59 -5.49 8.85 17.03
N ARG A 60 -4.62 8.09 16.39
CA ARG A 60 -3.23 8.46 16.14
C ARG A 60 -3.12 9.71 15.25
N ALA A 61 -3.86 9.76 14.14
CA ALA A 61 -3.89 10.92 13.25
C ALA A 61 -4.31 12.20 14.00
N ARG A 62 -5.32 12.10 14.88
CA ARG A 62 -5.77 13.22 15.72
C ARG A 62 -4.67 13.68 16.68
N LEU A 63 -4.00 12.76 17.38
CA LEU A 63 -2.93 13.07 18.32
C LEU A 63 -1.74 13.74 17.62
N GLU A 64 -1.40 13.30 16.43
CA GLU A 64 -0.31 13.83 15.62
C GLU A 64 -0.72 15.04 14.76
N LYS A 65 -1.98 15.52 14.89
CA LYS A 65 -2.56 16.67 14.14
C LYS A 65 -2.47 16.49 12.63
N ILE A 66 -2.71 15.28 12.15
CA ILE A 66 -2.75 14.92 10.73
C ILE A 66 -4.21 14.93 10.29
N PHE A 67 -4.57 15.80 9.34
CA PHE A 67 -5.95 16.05 8.92
C PHE A 67 -6.22 15.65 7.47
N ASN A 68 -5.21 15.23 6.74
CA ASN A 68 -5.30 14.84 5.33
C ASN A 68 -5.40 13.31 5.12
N VAL A 69 -5.80 12.58 6.15
CA VAL A 69 -6.13 11.15 6.07
C VAL A 69 -7.65 10.97 6.11
N GLU A 70 -8.18 10.29 5.10
CA GLU A 70 -9.58 9.87 5.05
C GLU A 70 -9.65 8.35 5.26
N ILE A 71 -10.47 7.92 6.22
CA ILE A 71 -10.58 6.51 6.61
C ILE A 71 -11.78 5.88 5.94
N ILE A 72 -11.57 4.73 5.29
CA ILE A 72 -12.59 3.97 4.59
C ILE A 72 -12.58 2.52 5.09
N GLN A 73 -13.64 2.09 5.75
CA GLN A 73 -13.83 0.66 6.05
C GLN A 73 -14.40 -0.04 4.83
N SER A 74 -13.62 -0.96 4.26
CA SER A 74 -14.04 -1.72 3.07
C SER A 74 -13.16 -2.96 2.85
N ASN A 75 -13.73 -3.96 2.15
CA ASN A 75 -12.99 -5.11 1.67
C ASN A 75 -12.40 -4.80 0.29
N ILE A 76 -11.07 -4.73 0.21
CA ILE A 76 -10.36 -4.40 -1.02
C ILE A 76 -10.47 -5.49 -2.10
N GLU A 77 -10.78 -6.73 -1.73
CA GLU A 77 -11.02 -7.84 -2.67
C GLU A 77 -12.44 -7.84 -3.26
N ALA A 78 -13.33 -6.96 -2.79
CA ALA A 78 -14.65 -6.79 -3.39
C ALA A 78 -14.56 -5.98 -4.69
N THR A 79 -15.56 -6.13 -5.55
CA THR A 79 -15.70 -5.30 -6.76
C THR A 79 -15.73 -3.82 -6.39
N ARG A 80 -14.79 -3.02 -6.94
CA ARG A 80 -14.59 -1.61 -6.58
C ARG A 80 -14.39 -1.42 -5.07
N GLY A 81 -13.66 -2.34 -4.47
CA GLY A 81 -13.52 -2.47 -3.02
C GLY A 81 -12.90 -1.27 -2.32
N SER A 82 -12.09 -0.45 -3.00
CA SER A 82 -11.55 0.78 -2.44
C SER A 82 -12.61 1.88 -2.23
N LYS A 83 -13.77 1.79 -2.89
CA LYS A 83 -14.81 2.83 -2.98
C LYS A 83 -14.32 4.15 -3.60
N LEU A 84 -13.13 4.17 -4.18
CA LEU A 84 -12.56 5.34 -4.83
C LEU A 84 -12.98 5.42 -6.31
N SER A 85 -12.95 6.63 -6.86
CA SER A 85 -13.19 6.86 -8.29
C SER A 85 -12.03 6.36 -9.14
N ASP A 86 -12.33 6.06 -10.41
CA ASP A 86 -11.30 5.72 -11.40
C ASP A 86 -10.32 6.89 -11.56
N SER A 87 -9.05 6.59 -11.73
CA SER A 87 -8.00 7.59 -12.00
C SER A 87 -7.97 8.76 -10.99
N SER A 88 -8.19 8.46 -9.71
CA SER A 88 -8.24 9.46 -8.62
C SER A 88 -6.94 9.57 -7.82
N CYS A 89 -6.05 8.57 -7.88
CA CYS A 89 -4.83 8.51 -7.08
C CYS A 89 -3.57 8.60 -7.92
N ASP A 90 -2.55 9.24 -7.38
CA ASP A 90 -1.19 9.27 -7.92
C ASP A 90 -0.37 8.07 -7.45
N LEU A 91 -0.69 7.54 -6.26
CA LEU A 91 -0.01 6.45 -5.60
C LEU A 91 -0.99 5.49 -4.92
N VAL A 92 -0.70 4.20 -4.95
CA VAL A 92 -1.33 3.18 -4.11
C VAL A 92 -0.25 2.45 -3.35
N LEU A 93 -0.44 2.27 -2.04
CA LEU A 93 0.39 1.38 -1.21
C LEU A 93 -0.33 0.05 -1.01
N MET A 94 0.43 -1.04 -1.06
CA MET A 94 0.03 -2.39 -0.70
C MET A 94 1.16 -2.98 0.15
N THR A 95 1.08 -2.78 1.46
CA THR A 95 2.17 -3.13 2.37
C THR A 95 1.73 -4.16 3.38
N ASN A 96 2.41 -5.31 3.39
CA ASN A 96 2.01 -6.49 4.18
C ASN A 96 0.52 -6.83 3.96
N LEU A 97 0.09 -6.83 2.71
CA LEU A 97 -1.29 -7.04 2.33
C LEU A 97 -1.49 -8.26 1.44
N LEU A 98 -0.69 -8.40 0.38
CA LEU A 98 -0.97 -9.39 -0.64
C LEU A 98 -0.83 -10.83 -0.14
N PHE A 99 0.01 -11.07 0.87
CA PHE A 99 0.16 -12.39 1.47
C PHE A 99 -1.13 -12.88 2.16
N GLU A 100 -1.97 -11.96 2.65
CA GLU A 100 -3.25 -12.26 3.30
C GLU A 100 -4.43 -12.34 2.32
N CYS A 101 -4.26 -11.86 1.08
CA CYS A 101 -5.34 -11.81 0.09
C CYS A 101 -5.55 -13.18 -0.59
N ASP A 102 -6.81 -13.59 -0.69
CA ASP A 102 -7.20 -14.78 -1.46
C ASP A 102 -7.03 -14.53 -2.97
N ASN A 103 -7.38 -13.34 -3.43
CA ASN A 103 -7.29 -12.96 -4.85
C ASN A 103 -6.43 -11.72 -5.08
N LYS A 104 -5.12 -11.91 -5.13
CA LYS A 104 -4.12 -10.86 -5.36
C LYS A 104 -4.34 -10.08 -6.64
N LYS A 105 -4.87 -10.75 -7.69
CA LYS A 105 -5.13 -10.13 -8.99
C LYS A 105 -6.21 -9.07 -8.89
N ILE A 106 -7.32 -9.33 -8.18
CA ILE A 106 -8.39 -8.34 -7.97
C ILE A 106 -7.86 -7.11 -7.22
N VAL A 107 -7.01 -7.30 -6.23
CA VAL A 107 -6.42 -6.19 -5.47
C VAL A 107 -5.52 -5.32 -6.35
N LEU A 108 -4.68 -5.93 -7.19
CA LEU A 108 -3.83 -5.21 -8.15
C LEU A 108 -4.65 -4.52 -9.25
N GLU A 109 -5.73 -5.16 -9.74
CA GLU A 109 -6.68 -4.55 -10.69
C GLU A 109 -7.36 -3.31 -10.08
N GLU A 110 -7.79 -3.39 -8.84
CA GLU A 110 -8.40 -2.26 -8.13
C GLU A 110 -7.37 -1.11 -7.96
N GLY A 111 -6.14 -1.43 -7.59
CA GLY A 111 -5.05 -0.45 -7.56
C GLY A 111 -4.84 0.20 -8.92
N LYS A 112 -4.82 -0.59 -10.01
CA LYS A 112 -4.72 -0.06 -11.38
C LYS A 112 -5.87 0.86 -11.75
N ARG A 113 -7.11 0.49 -11.38
CA ARG A 113 -8.31 1.25 -11.69
C ARG A 113 -8.27 2.65 -11.08
N VAL A 114 -7.90 2.75 -9.80
CA VAL A 114 -7.88 4.04 -9.09
C VAL A 114 -6.68 4.91 -9.44
N LEU A 115 -5.61 4.34 -9.98
CA LEU A 115 -4.44 5.10 -10.39
C LEU A 115 -4.71 5.95 -11.63
N LYS A 116 -4.24 7.19 -11.60
CA LYS A 116 -4.09 8.04 -12.78
C LYS A 116 -3.08 7.42 -13.75
N PRO A 117 -3.11 7.77 -15.06
CA PRO A 117 -2.05 7.41 -16.00
C PRO A 117 -0.67 7.85 -15.44
N GLY A 118 0.31 6.94 -15.45
CA GLY A 118 1.64 7.18 -14.87
C GLY A 118 1.70 7.10 -13.34
N GLY A 119 0.57 6.86 -12.68
CA GLY A 119 0.53 6.59 -11.23
C GLY A 119 1.23 5.29 -10.87
N LYS A 120 1.59 5.13 -9.61
CA LYS A 120 2.42 4.02 -9.14
C LYS A 120 1.75 3.20 -8.03
N ILE A 121 2.08 1.91 -7.99
CA ILE A 121 1.86 1.07 -6.82
C ILE A 121 3.21 0.80 -6.18
N LEU A 122 3.31 1.01 -4.88
CA LEU A 122 4.37 0.45 -4.05
C LEU A 122 3.83 -0.81 -3.37
N VAL A 123 4.41 -1.95 -3.68
CA VAL A 123 4.17 -3.21 -2.97
C VAL A 123 5.37 -3.48 -2.06
N VAL A 124 5.11 -3.79 -0.80
CA VAL A 124 6.12 -4.29 0.15
C VAL A 124 5.51 -5.48 0.87
N ASP A 125 6.15 -6.63 0.80
CA ASP A 125 5.62 -7.83 1.44
C ASP A 125 6.74 -8.76 1.93
N TRP A 126 6.36 -9.79 2.70
CA TRP A 126 7.27 -10.68 3.41
C TRP A 126 8.11 -11.55 2.48
N GLN A 127 9.39 -11.73 2.83
CA GLN A 127 10.26 -12.73 2.22
C GLN A 127 9.96 -14.12 2.80
N LYS A 128 10.15 -15.15 1.98
CA LYS A 128 9.86 -16.54 2.30
C LYS A 128 10.55 -17.04 3.57
N ASP A 129 11.83 -16.74 3.73
CA ASP A 129 12.69 -17.31 4.78
C ASP A 129 12.75 -16.42 6.03
N ASN A 130 11.66 -15.72 6.31
CA ASN A 130 11.57 -14.85 7.48
C ASN A 130 11.25 -15.69 8.74
N PRO A 131 12.11 -15.67 9.76
CA PRO A 131 11.90 -16.42 11.00
C PRO A 131 10.69 -15.94 11.81
N LEU A 132 10.17 -14.75 11.53
CA LEU A 132 8.98 -14.19 12.19
C LEU A 132 7.67 -14.67 11.57
N THR A 133 7.72 -15.28 10.38
CA THR A 133 6.54 -15.70 9.60
C THR A 133 6.56 -17.17 9.21
N SER A 134 7.28 -18.02 9.96
CA SER A 134 7.44 -19.46 9.64
C SER A 134 6.14 -20.26 9.55
N GLU A 135 5.03 -19.71 10.03
CA GLU A 135 3.68 -20.29 9.96
C GLU A 135 2.70 -19.47 9.11
N VAL A 136 3.14 -18.36 8.53
CA VAL A 136 2.27 -17.45 7.77
C VAL A 136 2.44 -17.73 6.27
N GLU A 137 1.33 -17.72 5.53
CA GLU A 137 1.37 -17.68 4.07
C GLU A 137 2.17 -16.46 3.61
N TRP A 138 2.98 -16.62 2.59
CA TRP A 138 3.80 -15.57 1.99
C TRP A 138 3.50 -15.48 0.51
N VAL A 139 3.80 -14.35 -0.09
CA VAL A 139 3.67 -14.15 -1.53
C VAL A 139 5.04 -13.89 -2.15
N SER A 140 5.37 -14.57 -3.24
CA SER A 140 6.64 -14.34 -3.92
C SER A 140 6.57 -13.07 -4.78
N ILE A 141 7.68 -12.34 -4.82
CA ILE A 141 7.79 -11.19 -5.72
C ILE A 141 7.56 -11.59 -7.19
N GLU A 142 7.97 -12.80 -7.59
CA GLU A 142 7.80 -13.30 -8.95
C GLU A 142 6.30 -13.54 -9.29
N GLU A 143 5.51 -14.02 -8.33
CA GLU A 143 4.06 -14.14 -8.50
C GLU A 143 3.42 -12.78 -8.73
N VAL A 144 3.76 -11.79 -7.90
CA VAL A 144 3.23 -10.42 -8.04
C VAL A 144 3.67 -9.78 -9.35
N LYS A 145 4.93 -9.96 -9.76
CA LYS A 145 5.45 -9.49 -11.05
C LYS A 145 4.70 -10.10 -12.23
N LYS A 146 4.38 -11.39 -12.17
CA LYS A 146 3.62 -12.08 -13.20
C LYS A 146 2.23 -11.46 -13.34
N ILE A 147 1.49 -11.32 -12.24
CA ILE A 147 0.17 -10.71 -12.24
C ILE A 147 0.23 -9.26 -12.75
N ALA A 148 1.21 -8.49 -12.28
CA ALA A 148 1.38 -7.10 -12.68
C ALA A 148 1.62 -6.97 -14.22
N LYS A 149 2.43 -7.85 -14.81
CA LYS A 149 2.66 -7.90 -16.26
C LYS A 149 1.40 -8.27 -17.04
N GLU A 150 0.63 -9.26 -16.56
CA GLU A 150 -0.67 -9.64 -17.16
C GLU A 150 -1.64 -8.46 -17.16
N LEU A 151 -1.63 -7.64 -16.11
CA LEU A 151 -2.42 -6.43 -15.98
C LEU A 151 -1.86 -5.23 -16.77
N GLY A 152 -0.71 -5.37 -17.41
CA GLY A 152 -0.08 -4.32 -18.22
C GLY A 152 0.64 -3.22 -17.41
N PHE A 153 1.05 -3.52 -16.19
CA PHE A 153 1.97 -2.65 -15.45
C PHE A 153 3.39 -2.75 -15.99
N LYS A 154 4.12 -1.65 -15.90
CA LYS A 154 5.58 -1.65 -16.05
C LYS A 154 6.22 -1.80 -14.66
N ILE A 155 7.22 -2.68 -14.56
CA ILE A 155 8.04 -2.79 -13.36
C ILE A 155 9.10 -1.70 -13.43
N GLU A 156 9.06 -0.75 -12.49
CA GLU A 156 10.05 0.34 -12.42
C GLU A 156 11.25 -0.04 -11.57
N LYS A 157 11.01 -0.69 -10.43
CA LYS A 157 12.07 -0.99 -9.47
C LYS A 157 11.71 -2.19 -8.60
N GLU A 158 12.72 -3.00 -8.29
CA GLU A 158 12.73 -3.98 -7.21
C GLU A 158 13.77 -3.55 -6.19
N PHE A 159 13.53 -3.78 -4.90
CA PHE A 159 14.49 -3.45 -3.84
C PHE A 159 14.26 -4.30 -2.59
N GLU A 160 15.29 -4.41 -1.76
CA GLU A 160 15.16 -5.00 -0.43
C GLU A 160 14.56 -3.93 0.52
N ALA A 161 13.48 -4.31 1.21
CA ALA A 161 12.78 -3.44 2.14
C ALA A 161 13.03 -3.90 3.59
N GLY A 162 14.21 -3.61 4.11
CA GLY A 162 14.71 -4.22 5.34
C GLY A 162 15.12 -5.68 5.11
N ILE A 163 15.40 -6.39 6.19
CA ILE A 163 15.96 -7.76 6.13
C ILE A 163 14.90 -8.86 5.89
N TYR A 164 13.62 -8.54 6.02
CA TYR A 164 12.53 -9.54 5.98
C TYR A 164 11.47 -9.26 4.91
N HIS A 165 11.63 -8.20 4.12
CA HIS A 165 10.67 -7.79 3.11
C HIS A 165 11.34 -7.56 1.75
N TRP A 166 10.57 -7.78 0.71
CA TRP A 166 10.89 -7.30 -0.63
C TRP A 166 10.00 -6.09 -0.98
N GLY A 167 10.49 -5.23 -1.85
CA GLY A 167 9.76 -4.08 -2.38
C GLY A 167 9.69 -4.07 -3.90
N LEU A 168 8.57 -3.63 -4.45
CA LEU A 168 8.30 -3.54 -5.89
C LEU A 168 7.56 -2.26 -6.20
N ILE A 169 8.04 -1.50 -7.19
CA ILE A 169 7.35 -0.32 -7.72
C ILE A 169 6.83 -0.65 -9.11
N LEU A 170 5.52 -0.53 -9.27
CA LEU A 170 4.77 -0.73 -10.51
C LEU A 170 4.27 0.61 -11.04
N VAL A 171 4.26 0.80 -12.36
CA VAL A 171 3.75 2.01 -13.03
C VAL A 171 2.61 1.61 -13.97
N LYS A 172 1.47 2.34 -13.85
CA LYS A 172 0.32 2.21 -14.74
C LYS A 172 0.58 2.81 -16.11
#